data_0dacf67e914a8b4336ed763ad463229e
#
_entry.id   0dacf67e914a8b4336ed763ad463229e
#
_cell.length_a   1.000
_cell.length_b   1.000
_cell.length_c   1.000
_cell.angle_alpha   90.00
_cell.angle_beta   90.00
_cell.angle_gamma   90.00
#
_symmetry.space_group_name_H-M   'P 1'
#
loop_
_entity.id
_entity.type
_entity.pdbx_description
1 polymer ?
#
loop_
_entity_poly.entity_id
_entity_poly.type
_entity_poly.pdbx_seq_one_letter_code
_entity_poly.pdbx_strand_id
1 'polypeptide(L)'
;FSLILKIQKVDALEVIRAGLAIEPAMTELAAKNRTSEHIACLKANIKRSEELIKGGRTSNNNNREFHRIVAAATQNKVLRLAMEAILHVLNVVHAPHGVPTCGDDALIWHRKIMEAIEDSKPQEAAKLMHDHIAEVQKTVEEVIA
;
A
#
# COMPACT_ATOMS: atom_id res chain seq x y z
N PHE A 1 -21.29 -4.59 -1.78
CA PHE A 1 -20.22 -3.56 -1.83
C PHE A 1 -19.73 -3.33 -3.27
N SER A 2 -19.32 -4.38 -3.98
CA SER A 2 -18.87 -4.26 -5.38
C SER A 2 -19.94 -3.67 -6.31
N LEU A 3 -21.22 -3.98 -6.07
CA LEU A 3 -22.33 -3.42 -6.84
C LEU A 3 -22.48 -1.92 -6.57
N ILE A 4 -22.32 -1.49 -5.31
CA ILE A 4 -22.37 -0.07 -4.93
C ILE A 4 -21.26 0.70 -5.63
N LEU A 5 -20.04 0.16 -5.69
CA LEU A 5 -18.90 0.79 -6.37
C LEU A 5 -19.14 0.94 -7.87
N LYS A 6 -19.72 -0.07 -8.51
CA LYS A 6 -20.10 0.01 -9.93
C LYS A 6 -21.17 1.07 -10.19
N ILE A 7 -22.18 1.18 -9.32
CA ILE A 7 -23.23 2.18 -9.40
C ILE A 7 -22.67 3.59 -9.21
N GLN A 8 -21.72 3.76 -8.28
CA GLN A 8 -21.05 5.04 -7.99
C GLN A 8 -20.02 5.44 -9.05
N LYS A 9 -19.67 4.52 -9.98
CA LYS A 9 -18.65 4.76 -11.01
C LYS A 9 -17.31 5.22 -10.44
N VAL A 10 -16.89 4.63 -9.31
CA VAL A 10 -15.61 4.93 -8.68
C VAL A 10 -14.47 4.53 -9.63
N ASP A 11 -13.53 5.43 -9.85
CA ASP A 11 -12.35 5.17 -10.68
C ASP A 11 -11.08 4.90 -9.85
N ALA A 12 -10.04 4.43 -10.52
CA ALA A 12 -8.78 4.08 -9.87
C ALA A 12 -8.09 5.29 -9.23
N LEU A 13 -8.17 6.48 -9.83
CA LEU A 13 -7.54 7.68 -9.30
C LEU A 13 -8.23 8.17 -8.02
N GLU A 14 -9.55 8.04 -7.92
CA GLU A 14 -10.27 8.37 -6.68
C GLU A 14 -9.79 7.50 -5.51
N VAL A 15 -9.58 6.19 -5.76
CA VAL A 15 -9.07 5.27 -4.74
C VAL A 15 -7.63 5.60 -4.34
N ILE A 16 -6.77 5.87 -5.32
CA ILE A 16 -5.37 6.22 -5.07
C ILE A 16 -5.28 7.55 -4.29
N ARG A 17 -6.09 8.53 -4.63
CA ARG A 17 -6.17 9.81 -3.90
C ARG A 17 -6.66 9.64 -2.47
N ALA A 18 -7.60 8.74 -2.23
CA ALA A 18 -8.00 8.36 -0.87
C ALA A 18 -6.85 7.72 -0.10
N GLY A 19 -6.10 6.82 -0.72
CA GLY A 19 -4.87 6.25 -0.16
C GLY A 19 -3.85 7.33 0.18
N LEU A 20 -3.58 8.25 -0.75
CA LEU A 20 -2.65 9.37 -0.55
C LEU A 20 -3.02 10.26 0.64
N ALA A 21 -4.32 10.43 0.91
CA ALA A 21 -4.80 11.19 2.05
C ALA A 21 -4.66 10.46 3.40
N ILE A 22 -4.71 9.14 3.41
CA ILE A 22 -4.85 8.33 4.63
C ILE A 22 -3.57 7.57 4.97
N GLU A 23 -2.92 6.96 4.01
CA GLU A 23 -1.79 6.04 4.25
C GLU A 23 -0.54 6.68 4.85
N PRO A 24 -0.16 7.92 4.51
CA PRO A 24 0.95 8.59 5.20
C PRO A 24 0.71 8.74 6.70
N ALA A 25 -0.52 9.11 7.11
CA ALA A 25 -0.88 9.22 8.52
C ALA A 25 -0.89 7.85 9.22
N MET A 26 -1.38 6.81 8.56
CA MET A 26 -1.29 5.42 9.07
C MET A 26 0.17 5.00 9.26
N THR A 27 1.03 5.32 8.30
CA THR A 27 2.46 4.96 8.34
C THR A 27 3.20 5.69 9.47
N GLU A 28 2.86 6.95 9.72
CA GLU A 28 3.34 7.70 10.88
C GLU A 28 2.97 7.00 12.19
N LEU A 29 1.71 6.61 12.34
CA LEU A 29 1.23 5.88 13.51
C LEU A 29 1.85 4.49 13.63
N ALA A 30 2.05 3.80 12.52
CA ALA A 30 2.74 2.51 12.50
C ALA A 30 4.17 2.64 13.05
N ALA A 31 4.91 3.66 12.65
CA ALA A 31 6.25 3.92 13.18
C ALA A 31 6.26 4.20 14.70
N LYS A 32 5.20 4.80 15.24
CA LYS A 32 5.04 5.06 16.68
C LYS A 32 4.61 3.83 17.46
N ASN A 33 3.76 2.96 16.89
CA ASN A 33 3.02 1.92 17.61
C ASN A 33 3.43 0.49 17.24
N ARG A 34 4.30 0.29 16.24
CA ARG A 34 4.71 -1.05 15.79
C ARG A 34 5.30 -1.88 16.93
N THR A 35 5.07 -3.18 16.84
CA THR A 35 5.73 -4.18 17.67
C THR A 35 6.84 -4.89 16.88
N SER A 36 7.66 -5.68 17.57
CA SER A 36 8.65 -6.54 16.90
C SER A 36 8.02 -7.55 15.94
N GLU A 37 6.80 -8.01 16.23
CA GLU A 37 6.04 -8.89 15.33
C GLU A 37 5.65 -8.19 14.03
N HIS A 38 5.20 -6.94 14.09
CA HIS A 38 4.90 -6.16 12.90
C HIS A 38 6.14 -5.98 12.02
N ILE A 39 7.29 -5.70 12.60
CA ILE A 39 8.55 -5.60 11.87
C ILE A 39 8.94 -6.93 11.23
N ALA A 40 8.81 -8.04 11.95
CA ALA A 40 9.05 -9.37 11.40
C ALA A 40 8.13 -9.67 10.19
N CYS A 41 6.85 -9.31 10.29
CA CYS A 41 5.89 -9.47 9.19
C CYS A 41 6.25 -8.61 7.97
N LEU A 42 6.67 -7.35 8.17
CA LEU A 42 7.11 -6.48 7.08
C LEU A 42 8.36 -7.03 6.38
N LYS A 43 9.35 -7.50 7.15
CA LYS A 43 10.56 -8.11 6.59
C LYS A 43 10.25 -9.38 5.80
N ALA A 44 9.38 -10.24 6.32
CA ALA A 44 8.94 -11.45 5.62
C ALA A 44 8.19 -11.12 4.32
N ASN A 45 7.34 -10.08 4.34
CA ASN A 45 6.64 -9.59 3.17
C ASN A 45 7.60 -9.10 2.08
N ILE A 46 8.61 -8.32 2.43
CA ILE A 46 9.63 -7.84 1.50
C ILE A 46 10.40 -9.00 0.88
N LYS A 47 10.85 -9.94 1.70
CA LYS A 47 11.54 -11.15 1.23
C LYS A 47 10.66 -11.95 0.25
N ARG A 48 9.38 -12.09 0.54
CA ARG A 48 8.43 -12.76 -0.36
C ARG A 48 8.29 -12.03 -1.70
N SER A 49 8.25 -10.70 -1.71
CA SER A 49 8.24 -9.91 -2.94
C SER A 49 9.50 -10.15 -3.78
N GLU A 50 10.67 -10.17 -3.15
CA GLU A 50 11.95 -10.47 -3.84
C GLU A 50 11.92 -11.84 -4.51
N GLU A 51 11.44 -12.86 -3.79
CA GLU A 51 11.34 -14.23 -4.31
C GLU A 51 10.36 -14.32 -5.49
N LEU A 52 9.21 -13.63 -5.41
CA LEU A 52 8.23 -13.59 -6.49
C LEU A 52 8.80 -12.93 -7.74
N ILE A 53 9.45 -11.79 -7.60
CA ILE A 53 10.06 -11.03 -8.70
C ILE A 53 11.18 -11.85 -9.35
N LYS A 54 12.08 -12.44 -8.56
CA LYS A 54 13.14 -13.32 -9.07
C LYS A 54 12.60 -14.53 -9.84
N GLY A 55 11.44 -15.03 -9.44
CA GLY A 55 10.73 -16.11 -10.12
C GLY A 55 9.91 -15.69 -11.32
N GLY A 56 9.95 -14.42 -11.74
CA GLY A 56 9.16 -13.88 -12.84
C GLY A 56 7.65 -13.86 -12.57
N ARG A 57 7.24 -13.86 -11.29
CA ARG A 57 5.84 -13.83 -10.85
C ARG A 57 5.43 -12.45 -10.40
N THR A 58 4.12 -12.16 -10.48
CA THR A 58 3.58 -10.90 -9.99
C THR A 58 3.61 -10.87 -8.46
N SER A 59 3.89 -9.70 -7.90
CA SER A 59 3.89 -9.46 -6.46
C SER A 59 2.66 -8.65 -5.97
N ASN A 60 1.65 -8.46 -6.82
CA ASN A 60 0.52 -7.58 -6.53
C ASN A 60 -0.21 -7.89 -5.21
N ASN A 61 -0.51 -9.17 -4.95
CA ASN A 61 -1.17 -9.55 -3.71
C ASN A 61 -0.26 -9.30 -2.49
N ASN A 62 1.01 -9.60 -2.61
CA ASN A 62 1.99 -9.40 -1.56
C ASN A 62 2.25 -7.92 -1.31
N ASN A 63 2.17 -7.10 -2.35
CA ASN A 63 2.24 -5.66 -2.26
C ASN A 63 1.07 -5.07 -1.45
N ARG A 64 -0.15 -5.52 -1.72
CA ARG A 64 -1.32 -5.13 -0.91
C ARG A 64 -1.19 -5.57 0.54
N GLU A 65 -0.61 -6.74 0.77
CA GLU A 65 -0.35 -7.27 2.11
C GLU A 65 0.60 -6.36 2.90
N PHE A 66 1.60 -5.74 2.24
CA PHE A 66 2.46 -4.75 2.88
C PHE A 66 1.64 -3.62 3.52
N HIS A 67 0.72 -3.03 2.78
CA HIS A 67 -0.15 -1.95 3.27
C HIS A 67 -1.07 -2.41 4.41
N ARG A 68 -1.55 -3.67 4.37
CA ARG A 68 -2.30 -4.27 5.49
C ARG A 68 -1.47 -4.38 6.76
N ILE A 69 -0.22 -4.79 6.63
CA ILE A 69 0.69 -4.91 7.78
C ILE A 69 0.98 -3.53 8.37
N VAL A 70 1.21 -2.52 7.53
CA VAL A 70 1.38 -1.14 7.99
C VAL A 70 0.13 -0.67 8.75
N ALA A 71 -1.06 -0.90 8.23
CA ALA A 71 -2.31 -0.57 8.90
C ALA A 71 -2.48 -1.33 10.24
N ALA A 72 -2.09 -2.59 10.30
CA ALA A 72 -2.08 -3.37 11.53
C ALA A 72 -1.12 -2.81 12.58
N ALA A 73 0.06 -2.34 12.15
CA ALA A 73 1.07 -1.74 13.01
C ALA A 73 0.63 -0.42 13.67
N THR A 74 -0.41 0.24 13.16
CA THR A 74 -1.05 1.39 13.83
C THR A 74 -1.68 1.01 15.16
N GLN A 75 -2.02 -0.26 15.36
CA GLN A 75 -2.80 -0.79 16.48
C GLN A 75 -4.19 -0.14 16.61
N ASN A 76 -4.72 0.38 15.51
CA ASN A 76 -6.04 0.99 15.42
C ASN A 76 -6.93 0.17 14.49
N LYS A 77 -7.97 -0.46 15.06
CA LYS A 77 -8.89 -1.35 14.31
C LYS A 77 -9.69 -0.61 13.24
N VAL A 78 -10.02 0.67 13.46
CA VAL A 78 -10.77 1.47 12.49
C VAL A 78 -9.90 1.77 11.26
N LEU A 79 -8.62 2.12 11.47
CA LEU A 79 -7.68 2.34 10.36
C LEU A 79 -7.43 1.05 9.58
N ARG A 80 -7.36 -0.10 10.25
CA ARG A 80 -7.28 -1.40 9.56
C ARG A 80 -8.49 -1.65 8.66
N LEU A 81 -9.69 -1.39 9.14
CA LEU A 81 -10.92 -1.53 8.34
C LEU A 81 -10.95 -0.53 7.17
N ALA A 82 -10.49 0.69 7.38
CA ALA A 82 -10.38 1.68 6.30
C ALA A 82 -9.40 1.21 5.21
N MET A 83 -8.25 0.65 5.59
CA MET A 83 -7.30 0.09 4.63
C MET A 83 -7.90 -1.09 3.86
N GLU A 84 -8.59 -2.01 4.53
CA GLU A 84 -9.27 -3.12 3.84
C GLU A 84 -10.28 -2.62 2.81
N ALA A 85 -11.04 -1.56 3.14
CA ALA A 85 -11.97 -0.94 2.19
C ALA A 85 -11.24 -0.36 0.97
N ILE A 86 -10.17 0.40 1.17
CA ILE A 86 -9.36 0.98 0.09
C ILE A 86 -8.81 -0.12 -0.82
N LEU A 87 -8.19 -1.15 -0.25
CA LEU A 87 -7.60 -2.26 -1.02
C LEU A 87 -8.63 -3.09 -1.76
N HIS A 88 -9.82 -3.28 -1.17
CA HIS A 88 -10.92 -3.97 -1.82
C HIS A 88 -11.44 -3.18 -3.04
N VAL A 89 -11.66 -1.88 -2.87
CA VAL A 89 -12.09 -1.00 -3.96
C VAL A 89 -11.05 -1.00 -5.08
N LEU A 90 -9.78 -0.83 -4.72
CA LEU A 90 -8.67 -0.86 -5.66
C LEU A 90 -8.65 -2.16 -6.49
N ASN A 91 -8.87 -3.30 -5.86
CA ASN A 91 -8.93 -4.59 -6.54
C ASN A 91 -10.10 -4.67 -7.54
N VAL A 92 -11.25 -4.11 -7.18
CA VAL A 92 -12.45 -4.13 -8.03
C VAL A 92 -12.29 -3.21 -9.25
N VAL A 93 -11.70 -2.03 -9.08
CA VAL A 93 -11.59 -1.04 -10.17
C VAL A 93 -10.37 -1.28 -11.07
N HIS A 94 -9.31 -1.90 -10.58
CA HIS A 94 -8.12 -2.20 -11.39
C HIS A 94 -8.22 -3.49 -12.21
N ALA A 95 -8.94 -4.49 -11.72
CA ALA A 95 -9.05 -5.80 -12.38
C ALA A 95 -9.50 -5.73 -13.85
N PRO A 96 -10.44 -4.84 -14.25
CA PRO A 96 -10.89 -4.76 -15.63
C PRO A 96 -9.92 -4.05 -16.59
N HIS A 97 -9.00 -3.23 -16.08
CA HIS A 97 -8.22 -2.30 -16.89
C HIS A 97 -6.74 -2.68 -17.05
N GLY A 98 -6.29 -3.78 -16.42
CA GLY A 98 -4.91 -4.27 -16.53
C GLY A 98 -3.84 -3.24 -16.10
N VAL A 99 -4.22 -2.23 -15.29
CA VAL A 99 -3.29 -1.22 -14.82
C VAL A 99 -2.28 -1.90 -13.90
N PRO A 100 -0.97 -1.82 -14.19
CA PRO A 100 0.05 -2.34 -13.30
C PRO A 100 -0.03 -1.60 -11.96
N THR A 101 -0.41 -2.30 -10.92
CA THR A 101 -0.50 -1.69 -9.59
C THR A 101 0.84 -1.58 -8.90
N CYS A 102 1.86 -2.31 -9.38
CA CYS A 102 3.20 -2.32 -8.79
C CYS A 102 4.20 -2.96 -9.76
N GLY A 103 5.21 -2.20 -10.09
CA GLY A 103 6.44 -2.73 -10.68
C GLY A 103 7.48 -3.07 -9.59
N ASP A 104 8.68 -3.43 -10.01
CA ASP A 104 9.83 -3.70 -9.12
C ASP A 104 10.16 -2.47 -8.24
N ASP A 105 9.80 -1.28 -8.69
CA ASP A 105 9.99 -0.01 -7.96
C ASP A 105 9.24 0.04 -6.63
N ALA A 106 8.06 -0.59 -6.54
CA ALA A 106 7.31 -0.65 -5.28
C ALA A 106 8.09 -1.35 -4.16
N LEU A 107 8.89 -2.37 -4.48
CA LEU A 107 9.72 -3.06 -3.51
C LEU A 107 10.78 -2.13 -2.91
N ILE A 108 11.35 -1.24 -3.72
CA ILE A 108 12.33 -0.25 -3.26
C ILE A 108 11.68 0.68 -2.23
N TRP A 109 10.48 1.18 -2.53
CA TRP A 109 9.70 2.02 -1.61
C TRP A 109 9.34 1.29 -0.32
N HIS A 110 8.81 0.07 -0.42
CA HIS A 110 8.42 -0.73 0.73
C HIS A 110 9.58 -1.01 1.67
N ARG A 111 10.78 -1.25 1.12
CA ARG A 111 11.99 -1.45 1.93
C ARG A 111 12.34 -0.20 2.73
N LYS A 112 12.36 0.96 2.09
CA LYS A 112 12.64 2.24 2.76
C LYS A 112 11.60 2.57 3.83
N ILE A 113 10.31 2.34 3.53
CA ILE A 113 9.22 2.57 4.47
C ILE A 113 9.36 1.63 5.69
N MET A 114 9.62 0.36 5.46
CA MET A 114 9.84 -0.62 6.54
C MET A 114 11.01 -0.21 7.44
N GLU A 115 12.14 0.20 6.88
CA GLU A 115 13.30 0.67 7.63
C GLU A 115 12.96 1.89 8.49
N ALA A 116 12.24 2.87 7.95
CA ALA A 116 11.80 4.04 8.70
C ALA A 116 10.82 3.69 9.84
N ILE A 117 9.94 2.71 9.62
CA ILE A 117 9.05 2.18 10.67
C ILE A 117 9.86 1.45 11.74
N GLU A 118 10.80 0.60 11.36
CA GLU A 118 11.68 -0.13 12.29
C GLU A 118 12.49 0.83 13.17
N ASP A 119 13.06 1.87 12.56
CA ASP A 119 13.88 2.87 13.23
C ASP A 119 13.08 3.90 14.05
N SER A 120 11.76 3.78 14.13
CA SER A 120 10.87 4.75 14.81
C SER A 120 11.03 6.18 14.29
N LYS A 121 11.04 6.35 12.98
CA LYS A 121 11.11 7.65 12.29
C LYS A 121 9.75 8.01 11.67
N PRO A 122 8.77 8.46 12.47
CA PRO A 122 7.39 8.59 12.01
C PRO A 122 7.21 9.59 10.87
N GLN A 123 7.87 10.75 10.90
CA GLN A 123 7.76 11.75 9.85
C GLN A 123 8.42 11.30 8.54
N GLU A 124 9.57 10.63 8.62
CA GLU A 124 10.24 10.04 7.46
C GLU A 124 9.40 8.92 6.84
N ALA A 125 8.86 8.04 7.67
CA ALA A 125 7.98 6.96 7.22
C ALA A 125 6.73 7.49 6.49
N ALA A 126 6.08 8.52 7.04
CA ALA A 126 4.94 9.18 6.43
C ALA A 126 5.31 9.81 5.07
N LYS A 127 6.43 10.52 5.00
CA LYS A 127 6.91 11.13 3.75
C LYS A 127 7.19 10.07 2.68
N LEU A 128 7.87 9.00 3.03
CA LEU A 128 8.18 7.91 2.10
C LEU A 128 6.91 7.24 1.57
N MET A 129 5.91 7.03 2.41
CA MET A 129 4.61 6.49 1.97
C MET A 129 3.88 7.47 1.05
N HIS A 130 3.89 8.77 1.37
CA HIS A 130 3.32 9.79 0.49
C HIS A 130 3.97 9.76 -0.90
N ASP A 131 5.30 9.78 -0.95
CA ASP A 131 6.06 9.82 -2.20
C ASP A 131 5.83 8.53 -3.02
N HIS A 132 5.76 7.38 -2.36
CA HIS A 132 5.41 6.10 -2.99
C HIS A 132 4.03 6.15 -3.68
N ILE A 133 2.98 6.58 -2.97
CA ILE A 133 1.63 6.60 -3.54
C ILE A 133 1.49 7.70 -4.59
N ALA A 134 2.18 8.83 -4.44
CA ALA A 134 2.22 9.88 -5.45
C ALA A 134 2.85 9.38 -6.77
N GLU A 135 3.88 8.55 -6.70
CA GLU A 135 4.46 7.90 -7.88
C GLU A 135 3.50 6.91 -8.53
N VAL A 136 2.79 6.11 -7.73
CA VAL A 136 1.72 5.22 -8.23
C VAL A 136 0.63 6.02 -8.92
N GLN A 137 0.19 7.14 -8.34
CA GLN A 137 -0.80 8.03 -8.96
C GLN A 137 -0.32 8.51 -10.33
N LYS A 138 0.91 9.01 -10.42
CA LYS A 138 1.48 9.49 -11.67
C LYS A 138 1.52 8.39 -12.74
N THR A 139 1.95 7.20 -12.37
CA THR A 139 1.98 6.04 -13.30
C THR A 139 0.59 5.71 -13.83
N VAL A 140 -0.43 5.72 -12.97
CA VAL A 140 -1.81 5.46 -13.39
C VAL A 140 -2.34 6.57 -14.29
N GLU A 141 -2.07 7.85 -13.98
CA GLU A 141 -2.45 8.98 -14.82
C GLU A 141 -1.83 8.88 -16.24
N GLU A 142 -0.59 8.45 -16.35
CA GLU A 142 0.09 8.23 -17.65
C GLU A 142 -0.53 7.09 -18.46
N VAL A 143 -1.00 6.03 -17.81
CA VAL A 143 -1.62 4.86 -18.47
C VAL A 143 -3.04 5.17 -18.97
N ILE A 144 -3.80 5.97 -18.24
CA ILE A 144 -5.19 6.31 -18.59
C ILE A 144 -5.32 7.56 -19.48
N ALA A 145 -4.24 8.32 -19.64
CA ALA A 145 -4.19 9.45 -20.58
C ALA A 145 -4.07 8.93 -22.02
#